data_0ecb5292fc6fc30312649636e95ad51a
#
_entry.id   0ecb5292fc6fc30312649636e95ad51a
#
_cell.length_a   1.000
_cell.length_b   1.000
_cell.length_c   1.000
_cell.angle_alpha   90.00
_cell.angle_beta   90.00
_cell.angle_gamma   90.00
#
_symmetry.space_group_name_H-M   'P 1'
#
loop_
_entity.id
_entity.type
_entity.pdbx_description
1 polymer ?
#
loop_
_entity_poly.entity_id
_entity_poly.type
_entity_poly.pdbx_seq_one_letter_code
_entity_poly.pdbx_strand_id
1 'polypeptide(L)'
;MRERVVAACDGASKGNPGPAGWAWVVSDDAETPARWEAGALGTATNNIAELTALERLLTATDPDVPLEVRMDSQYAMKAVTTWLPGWKRNGWRTAAGKPVANQELVVRIDELLQDRSVDFRYVPAHQVDGDPLNDFADRAASQAATAQRPAGSALGSPEPPPSPVAPASAS
;
A
#
# COMPACT_ATOMS: atom_id res chain seq x y z
N MET A 1 17.11 -10.23 19.11
CA MET A 1 15.99 -9.29 18.93
C MET A 1 15.98 -8.78 17.50
N ARG A 2 14.85 -8.91 16.83
CA ARG A 2 14.76 -8.45 15.44
C ARG A 2 14.39 -6.97 15.41
N GLU A 3 15.07 -6.24 14.54
CA GLU A 3 14.79 -4.82 14.36
C GLU A 3 13.52 -4.61 13.56
N ARG A 4 12.88 -3.48 13.82
CA ARG A 4 11.69 -3.10 13.09
C ARG A 4 12.05 -2.72 11.64
N VAL A 5 11.24 -3.18 10.71
CA VAL A 5 11.35 -2.80 9.30
C VAL A 5 10.35 -1.70 9.02
N VAL A 6 10.74 -0.72 8.25
CA VAL A 6 9.85 0.37 7.84
C VAL A 6 9.46 0.15 6.39
N ALA A 7 8.18 0.28 6.10
CA ALA A 7 7.65 0.06 4.77
C ALA A 7 6.64 1.13 4.39
N ALA A 8 6.40 1.23 3.09
CA ALA A 8 5.29 2.03 2.58
C ALA A 8 4.59 1.22 1.49
N CYS A 9 3.31 1.46 1.32
CA CYS A 9 2.55 0.86 0.24
C CYS A 9 1.58 1.89 -0.30
N ASP A 10 1.22 1.76 -1.58
CA ASP A 10 0.35 2.70 -2.26
C ASP A 10 -0.35 2.02 -3.42
N GLY A 11 -1.52 2.55 -3.77
CA GLY A 11 -2.26 2.10 -4.94
C GLY A 11 -2.54 3.29 -5.84
N ALA A 12 -2.67 3.04 -7.12
CA ALA A 12 -2.96 4.08 -8.10
C ALA A 12 -4.02 3.57 -9.09
N SER A 13 -4.90 4.47 -9.52
CA SER A 13 -5.87 4.16 -10.55
C SER A 13 -5.94 5.36 -11.51
N LYS A 14 -5.82 5.08 -12.80
CA LYS A 14 -5.91 6.11 -13.85
C LYS A 14 -7.37 6.30 -14.25
N GLY A 15 -8.18 6.74 -13.30
CA GLY A 15 -9.63 6.79 -13.34
C GLY A 15 -10.16 5.99 -12.17
N ASN A 16 -11.40 6.21 -11.77
CA ASN A 16 -11.93 5.52 -10.58
C ASN A 16 -13.33 4.96 -10.87
N PRO A 17 -13.44 3.75 -11.49
CA PRO A 17 -12.37 2.81 -11.78
C PRO A 17 -11.58 3.13 -13.05
N GLY A 18 -10.41 2.53 -13.18
CA GLY A 18 -9.55 2.67 -14.34
C GLY A 18 -8.36 1.75 -14.24
N PRO A 19 -7.42 1.83 -15.19
CA PRO A 19 -6.19 1.03 -15.11
C PRO A 19 -5.50 1.30 -13.78
N ALA A 20 -5.24 0.26 -13.02
CA ALA A 20 -4.77 0.40 -11.65
C ALA A 20 -3.51 -0.43 -11.39
N GLY A 21 -2.77 -0.04 -10.36
CA GLY A 21 -1.58 -0.74 -9.92
C GLY A 21 -1.37 -0.56 -8.43
N TRP A 22 -0.52 -1.40 -7.88
CA TRP A 22 -0.16 -1.39 -6.47
C TRP A 22 1.35 -1.46 -6.34
N ALA A 23 1.89 -0.99 -5.21
CA ALA A 23 3.31 -1.12 -4.92
C ALA A 23 3.57 -1.11 -3.43
N TRP A 24 4.66 -1.77 -3.04
CA TRP A 24 5.20 -1.67 -1.70
C TRP A 24 6.72 -1.55 -1.76
N VAL A 25 7.29 -0.94 -0.73
CA VAL A 25 8.73 -0.81 -0.57
C VAL A 25 9.08 -1.01 0.90
N VAL A 26 10.19 -1.68 1.17
CA VAL A 26 10.70 -1.87 2.53
C VAL A 26 12.09 -1.28 2.64
N SER A 27 12.42 -0.82 3.85
CA SER A 27 13.68 -0.19 4.13
C SER A 27 14.14 -0.57 5.54
N ASP A 28 15.45 -0.74 5.70
CA ASP A 28 16.04 -1.02 7.01
C ASP A 28 16.34 0.27 7.79
N ASP A 29 16.56 1.38 7.07
CA ASP A 29 16.92 2.66 7.68
C ASP A 29 15.82 3.72 7.61
N ALA A 30 14.63 3.35 7.12
CA ALA A 30 13.47 4.22 6.98
C ALA A 30 13.60 5.29 5.88
N GLU A 31 14.67 5.30 5.12
CA GLU A 31 14.90 6.30 4.07
C GLU A 31 15.27 5.69 2.74
N THR A 32 16.12 4.66 2.74
CA THR A 32 16.67 4.07 1.52
C THR A 32 15.91 2.80 1.14
N PRO A 33 15.30 2.76 -0.05
CA PRO A 33 14.62 1.54 -0.49
C PRO A 33 15.57 0.36 -0.55
N ALA A 34 15.23 -0.73 0.12
CA ALA A 34 16.02 -1.95 0.11
C ALA A 34 15.41 -3.00 -0.83
N ARG A 35 14.08 -3.12 -0.81
CA ARG A 35 13.35 -4.11 -1.62
C ARG A 35 11.98 -3.54 -1.94
N TRP A 36 11.51 -3.78 -3.15
CA TRP A 36 10.20 -3.28 -3.57
C TRP A 36 9.58 -4.17 -4.64
N GLU A 37 8.27 -4.04 -4.79
CA GLU A 37 7.52 -4.75 -5.81
C GLU A 37 6.29 -3.94 -6.21
N ALA A 38 5.92 -4.01 -7.48
CA ALA A 38 4.73 -3.37 -8.01
C ALA A 38 4.04 -4.30 -8.99
N GLY A 39 2.74 -4.15 -9.14
CA GLY A 39 1.99 -5.00 -10.05
C GLY A 39 0.76 -4.32 -10.60
N ALA A 40 0.23 -4.90 -11.67
CA ALA A 40 -0.94 -4.39 -12.35
C ALA A 40 -2.21 -5.07 -11.84
N LEU A 41 -3.31 -4.32 -11.85
CA LEU A 41 -4.61 -4.82 -11.40
C LEU A 41 -5.66 -4.84 -12.52
N GLY A 42 -5.30 -4.39 -13.74
CA GLY A 42 -6.31 -4.12 -14.72
C GLY A 42 -7.18 -2.96 -14.27
N THR A 43 -8.47 -3.00 -14.59
CA THR A 43 -9.40 -1.94 -14.17
C THR A 43 -9.84 -2.17 -12.72
N ALA A 44 -9.58 -1.21 -11.86
CA ALA A 44 -9.95 -1.28 -10.45
C ALA A 44 -10.13 0.12 -9.88
N THR A 45 -10.69 0.19 -8.67
CA THR A 45 -10.86 1.46 -7.97
C THR A 45 -9.60 1.81 -7.18
N ASN A 46 -9.48 3.08 -6.77
CA ASN A 46 -8.41 3.50 -5.88
C ASN A 46 -8.39 2.67 -4.59
N ASN A 47 -9.56 2.42 -4.00
CA ASN A 47 -9.64 1.67 -2.75
C ASN A 47 -9.15 0.23 -2.90
N ILE A 48 -9.50 -0.42 -4.00
CA ILE A 48 -9.00 -1.77 -4.28
C ILE A 48 -7.48 -1.76 -4.43
N ALA A 49 -6.94 -0.77 -5.15
CA ALA A 49 -5.50 -0.66 -5.36
C ALA A 49 -4.76 -0.46 -4.03
N GLU A 50 -5.29 0.41 -3.16
CA GLU A 50 -4.68 0.68 -1.86
C GLU A 50 -4.69 -0.56 -0.95
N LEU A 51 -5.82 -1.23 -0.87
CA LEU A 51 -5.93 -2.44 -0.06
C LEU A 51 -5.07 -3.58 -0.61
N THR A 52 -4.98 -3.69 -1.93
CA THR A 52 -4.14 -4.71 -2.57
C THR A 52 -2.67 -4.46 -2.25
N ALA A 53 -2.23 -3.19 -2.29
CA ALA A 53 -0.85 -2.84 -1.95
C ALA A 53 -0.51 -3.31 -0.53
N LEU A 54 -1.39 -3.06 0.42
CA LEU A 54 -1.19 -3.50 1.79
C LEU A 54 -1.16 -5.02 1.90
N GLU A 55 -2.09 -5.71 1.24
CA GLU A 55 -2.14 -7.17 1.25
C GLU A 55 -0.85 -7.76 0.68
N ARG A 56 -0.36 -7.20 -0.42
CA ARG A 56 0.89 -7.66 -1.03
C ARG A 56 2.10 -7.42 -0.12
N LEU A 57 2.16 -6.26 0.54
CA LEU A 57 3.22 -5.95 1.49
C LEU A 57 3.24 -6.94 2.65
N LEU A 58 2.09 -7.19 3.24
CA LEU A 58 2.00 -8.11 4.38
C LEU A 58 2.37 -9.54 3.98
N THR A 59 2.01 -9.96 2.77
CA THR A 59 2.36 -11.28 2.25
C THR A 59 3.87 -11.39 2.01
N ALA A 60 4.52 -10.32 1.59
CA ALA A 60 5.92 -10.32 1.19
C ALA A 60 6.90 -10.17 2.36
N THR A 61 6.42 -9.79 3.53
CA THR A 61 7.29 -9.52 4.69
C THR A 61 7.14 -10.59 5.77
N ASP A 62 8.23 -10.78 6.54
CA ASP A 62 8.27 -11.78 7.59
C ASP A 62 7.32 -11.41 8.74
N PRO A 63 6.32 -12.23 9.07
CA PRO A 63 5.37 -11.91 10.12
C PRO A 63 5.98 -11.83 11.53
N ASP A 64 7.16 -12.39 11.73
CA ASP A 64 7.82 -12.36 13.02
C ASP A 64 8.63 -11.07 13.25
N VAL A 65 8.76 -10.23 12.23
CA VAL A 65 9.51 -8.97 12.32
C VAL A 65 8.52 -7.82 12.49
N PRO A 66 8.69 -6.97 13.52
CA PRO A 66 7.82 -5.81 13.67
C PRO A 66 7.90 -4.90 12.44
N LEU A 67 6.75 -4.39 12.02
CA LEU A 67 6.64 -3.64 10.79
C LEU A 67 5.95 -2.30 11.04
N GLU A 68 6.55 -1.21 10.54
CA GLU A 68 5.88 0.08 10.46
C GLU A 68 5.42 0.26 9.01
N VAL A 69 4.15 0.52 8.81
CA VAL A 69 3.57 0.72 7.47
C VAL A 69 3.15 2.18 7.32
N ARG A 70 3.75 2.86 6.36
CA ARG A 70 3.41 4.25 6.03
C ARG A 70 2.46 4.26 4.85
N MET A 71 1.35 4.96 4.98
CA MET A 71 0.31 5.00 3.96
C MET A 71 -0.24 6.41 3.85
N ASP A 72 -0.61 6.81 2.63
CA ASP A 72 -1.27 8.08 2.39
C ASP A 72 -2.78 7.92 2.14
N SER A 73 -3.30 6.71 2.23
CA SER A 73 -4.72 6.44 2.05
C SER A 73 -5.43 6.43 3.40
N GLN A 74 -6.27 7.43 3.64
CA GLN A 74 -7.09 7.45 4.84
C GLN A 74 -8.10 6.32 4.87
N TYR A 75 -8.65 5.97 3.70
CA TYR A 75 -9.60 4.86 3.61
C TYR A 75 -8.96 3.54 4.05
N ALA A 76 -7.81 3.19 3.45
CA ALA A 76 -7.17 1.92 3.78
C ALA A 76 -6.74 1.89 5.25
N MET A 77 -6.20 2.98 5.76
CA MET A 77 -5.78 3.03 7.15
C MET A 77 -6.95 2.90 8.11
N LYS A 78 -8.04 3.61 7.86
CA LYS A 78 -9.25 3.49 8.70
C LYS A 78 -9.85 2.10 8.61
N ALA A 79 -9.85 1.51 7.42
CA ALA A 79 -10.38 0.17 7.24
C ALA A 79 -9.68 -0.83 8.15
N VAL A 80 -8.35 -0.81 8.20
CA VAL A 80 -7.59 -1.82 8.94
C VAL A 80 -7.39 -1.46 10.42
N THR A 81 -7.48 -0.19 10.81
CA THR A 81 -7.26 0.21 12.19
C THR A 81 -8.55 0.47 12.96
N THR A 82 -9.57 0.99 12.30
CA THR A 82 -10.78 1.46 12.95
C THR A 82 -11.99 0.58 12.63
N TRP A 83 -12.22 0.29 11.35
CA TRP A 83 -13.46 -0.38 10.94
C TRP A 83 -13.40 -1.90 10.99
N LEU A 84 -12.23 -2.47 10.73
CA LEU A 84 -12.09 -3.92 10.60
C LEU A 84 -12.58 -4.71 11.83
N PRO A 85 -12.25 -4.32 13.08
CA PRO A 85 -12.74 -5.06 14.25
C PRO A 85 -14.26 -5.10 14.32
N GLY A 86 -14.93 -4.00 13.98
CA GLY A 86 -16.40 -3.95 13.97
C GLY A 86 -16.98 -4.79 12.86
N TRP A 87 -16.42 -4.75 11.68
CA TRP A 87 -16.86 -5.59 10.57
C TRP A 87 -16.72 -7.07 10.91
N LYS A 88 -15.60 -7.43 11.52
CA LYS A 88 -15.34 -8.82 11.90
C LYS A 88 -16.38 -9.32 12.92
N ARG A 89 -16.69 -8.49 13.95
CA ARG A 89 -17.71 -8.83 14.93
C ARG A 89 -19.09 -8.97 14.29
N ASN A 90 -19.35 -8.23 13.23
CA ASN A 90 -20.64 -8.18 12.57
C ASN A 90 -20.72 -9.14 11.36
N GLY A 91 -19.85 -10.13 11.30
CA GLY A 91 -19.86 -11.13 10.24
C GLY A 91 -19.50 -10.60 8.87
N TRP A 92 -18.66 -9.57 8.83
CA TRP A 92 -18.22 -8.89 7.59
C TRP A 92 -19.36 -8.22 6.86
N ARG A 93 -20.30 -7.66 7.64
CA ARG A 93 -21.41 -6.90 7.12
C ARG A 93 -21.42 -5.50 7.73
N THR A 94 -21.92 -4.54 6.96
CA THR A 94 -22.11 -3.18 7.44
C THR A 94 -23.30 -3.13 8.42
N ALA A 95 -23.48 -1.99 9.07
CA ALA A 95 -24.61 -1.78 9.95
C ALA A 95 -25.97 -1.97 9.22
N ALA A 96 -25.98 -1.72 7.92
CA ALA A 96 -27.19 -1.91 7.10
C ALA A 96 -27.39 -3.37 6.66
N GLY A 97 -26.54 -4.29 7.10
CA GLY A 97 -26.66 -5.71 6.77
C GLY A 97 -26.09 -6.11 5.43
N LYS A 98 -25.45 -5.20 4.71
CA LYS A 98 -24.83 -5.47 3.42
C LYS A 98 -23.40 -5.96 3.58
N PRO A 99 -22.88 -6.81 2.66
CA PRO A 99 -21.47 -7.20 2.72
C PRO A 99 -20.56 -5.98 2.72
N VAL A 100 -19.48 -6.06 3.49
CA VAL A 100 -18.47 -5.01 3.51
C VAL A 100 -17.84 -4.88 2.12
N ALA A 101 -17.66 -3.65 1.64
CA ALA A 101 -17.01 -3.41 0.36
C ALA A 101 -15.59 -3.98 0.39
N ASN A 102 -15.18 -4.65 -0.69
CA ASN A 102 -13.86 -5.27 -0.80
C ASN A 102 -13.63 -6.34 0.26
N GLN A 103 -14.68 -7.06 0.62
CA GLN A 103 -14.67 -8.03 1.73
C GLN A 103 -13.51 -9.02 1.63
N GLU A 104 -13.25 -9.58 0.46
CA GLU A 104 -12.19 -10.59 0.30
C GLU A 104 -10.82 -10.03 0.67
N LEU A 105 -10.52 -8.80 0.24
CA LEU A 105 -9.27 -8.14 0.56
C LEU A 105 -9.16 -7.84 2.05
N VAL A 106 -10.22 -7.33 2.65
CA VAL A 106 -10.22 -6.97 4.07
C VAL A 106 -10.06 -8.21 4.94
N VAL A 107 -10.75 -9.30 4.61
CA VAL A 107 -10.62 -10.57 5.33
C VAL A 107 -9.20 -11.10 5.22
N ARG A 108 -8.62 -11.05 4.01
CA ARG A 108 -7.25 -11.52 3.80
C ARG A 108 -6.25 -10.69 4.61
N ILE A 109 -6.44 -9.37 4.64
CA ILE A 109 -5.59 -8.49 5.43
C ILE A 109 -5.70 -8.83 6.92
N ASP A 110 -6.92 -9.05 7.41
CA ASP A 110 -7.13 -9.45 8.80
C ASP A 110 -6.37 -10.73 9.13
N GLU A 111 -6.44 -11.73 8.27
CA GLU A 111 -5.69 -12.97 8.46
C GLU A 111 -4.19 -12.73 8.53
N LEU A 112 -3.67 -11.86 7.65
CA LEU A 112 -2.24 -11.54 7.61
C LEU A 112 -1.78 -10.75 8.84
N LEU A 113 -2.68 -10.02 9.49
CA LEU A 113 -2.36 -9.24 10.68
C LEU A 113 -2.41 -10.06 11.99
N GLN A 114 -2.95 -11.26 11.94
CA GLN A 114 -3.06 -12.08 13.15
C GLN A 114 -1.67 -12.39 13.74
N ASP A 115 -1.54 -12.19 15.05
CA ASP A 115 -0.32 -12.47 15.81
C ASP A 115 0.90 -11.72 15.28
N ARG A 116 0.69 -10.57 14.65
CA ARG A 116 1.75 -9.79 14.03
C ARG A 116 1.80 -8.37 14.59
N SER A 117 3.02 -7.86 14.81
CA SER A 117 3.23 -6.50 15.29
C SER A 117 3.35 -5.55 14.10
N VAL A 118 2.30 -4.77 13.85
CA VAL A 118 2.26 -3.81 12.75
C VAL A 118 1.77 -2.46 13.26
N ASP A 119 2.55 -1.42 13.02
CA ASP A 119 2.17 -0.05 13.32
C ASP A 119 1.83 0.67 12.01
N PHE A 120 0.64 1.23 11.93
CA PHE A 120 0.22 2.00 10.76
C PHE A 120 0.45 3.48 11.02
N ARG A 121 1.10 4.14 10.06
CA ARG A 121 1.38 5.57 10.16
C ARG A 121 0.89 6.30 8.92
N TYR A 122 -0.01 7.26 9.12
CA TYR A 122 -0.48 8.10 8.03
C TYR A 122 0.59 9.11 7.66
N VAL A 123 0.89 9.24 6.37
CA VAL A 123 1.80 10.25 5.84
C VAL A 123 1.10 10.96 4.69
N PRO A 124 1.15 12.31 4.62
CA PRO A 124 0.50 13.02 3.52
C PRO A 124 1.18 12.71 2.18
N ALA A 125 0.36 12.57 1.14
CA ALA A 125 0.86 12.34 -0.22
C ALA A 125 1.38 13.62 -0.84
N HIS A 126 2.29 13.47 -1.79
CA HIS A 126 2.76 14.54 -2.68
C HIS A 126 3.28 15.78 -1.96
N GLN A 127 3.92 15.60 -0.81
CA GLN A 127 4.52 16.70 -0.07
C GLN A 127 5.94 16.95 -0.55
N VAL A 128 6.32 18.22 -0.67
CA VAL A 128 7.72 18.60 -0.81
C VAL A 128 8.40 18.19 0.51
N ASP A 129 9.53 17.53 0.43
CA ASP A 129 10.20 16.97 1.61
C ASP A 129 9.33 15.95 2.36
N GLY A 130 8.42 15.29 1.63
CA GLY A 130 7.58 14.26 2.20
C GLY A 130 8.32 12.97 2.44
N ASP A 131 7.59 11.95 2.86
CA ASP A 131 8.18 10.66 3.19
C ASP A 131 8.78 9.99 1.94
N PRO A 132 10.09 9.69 1.94
CA PRO A 132 10.73 9.12 0.74
C PRO A 132 10.21 7.74 0.37
N LEU A 133 9.81 6.94 1.34
CA LEU A 133 9.27 5.60 1.05
C LEU A 133 7.87 5.68 0.47
N ASN A 134 7.04 6.57 1.00
CA ASN A 134 5.69 6.78 0.46
C ASN A 134 5.77 7.31 -0.97
N ASP A 135 6.69 8.25 -1.22
CA ASP A 135 6.90 8.78 -2.56
C ASP A 135 7.34 7.69 -3.53
N PHE A 136 8.24 6.80 -3.10
CA PHE A 136 8.69 5.69 -3.93
C PHE A 136 7.53 4.75 -4.28
N ALA A 137 6.73 4.38 -3.29
CA ALA A 137 5.57 3.50 -3.50
C ALA A 137 4.56 4.15 -4.45
N ASP A 138 4.31 5.45 -4.29
CA ASP A 138 3.40 6.19 -5.17
C ASP A 138 3.87 6.14 -6.62
N ARG A 139 5.15 6.42 -6.86
CA ARG A 139 5.71 6.40 -8.21
C ARG A 139 5.67 4.99 -8.82
N ALA A 140 6.00 3.98 -8.04
CA ALA A 140 5.97 2.60 -8.50
C ALA A 140 4.55 2.13 -8.83
N ALA A 141 3.58 2.46 -7.98
CA ALA A 141 2.18 2.11 -8.22
C ALA A 141 1.64 2.82 -9.46
N SER A 142 1.97 4.09 -9.62
CA SER A 142 1.53 4.87 -10.79
C SER A 142 2.11 4.31 -12.07
N GLN A 143 3.39 3.93 -12.07
CA GLN A 143 4.02 3.32 -13.22
C GLN A 143 3.37 1.97 -13.55
N ALA A 144 3.08 1.16 -12.55
CA ALA A 144 2.43 -0.13 -12.75
C ALA A 144 1.01 0.05 -13.32
N ALA A 145 0.29 1.06 -12.84
CA ALA A 145 -1.04 1.37 -13.35
C ALA A 145 -1.00 1.73 -14.83
N THR A 146 -0.03 2.52 -15.23
CA THR A 146 0.12 2.95 -16.63
C THR A 146 0.62 1.82 -17.52
N ALA A 147 1.67 1.13 -17.10
CA ALA A 147 2.32 0.09 -17.90
C ALA A 147 1.57 -1.24 -17.89
N GLN A 148 0.77 -1.48 -16.86
CA GLN A 148 0.04 -2.75 -16.65
C GLN A 148 0.97 -3.97 -16.71
N ARG A 149 2.13 -3.84 -16.04
CA ARG A 149 3.14 -4.91 -15.94
C ARG A 149 3.74 -4.93 -14.55
N PRO A 150 4.20 -6.10 -14.08
CA PRO A 150 4.90 -6.18 -12.81
C PRO A 150 6.28 -5.54 -12.90
N ALA A 151 6.77 -5.05 -11.77
CA ALA A 151 8.11 -4.51 -11.63
C ALA A 151 8.57 -4.77 -10.21
N GLY A 152 9.86 -4.67 -9.96
CA GLY A 152 10.37 -4.86 -8.62
C GLY A 152 11.85 -5.14 -8.59
N SER A 153 12.44 -5.04 -7.40
CA SER A 153 13.86 -5.33 -7.19
C SER A 153 14.20 -6.78 -7.52
N ALA A 154 13.30 -7.71 -7.23
CA ALA A 154 13.50 -9.13 -7.56
C ALA A 154 13.52 -9.39 -9.06
N LEU A 155 12.92 -8.50 -9.86
CA LEU A 155 12.91 -8.61 -11.31
C LEU A 155 14.03 -7.80 -11.97
N GLY A 156 14.88 -7.16 -11.16
CA GLY A 156 15.95 -6.32 -11.70
C GLY A 156 15.46 -5.01 -12.30
N SER A 157 14.24 -4.60 -11.95
CA SER A 157 13.68 -3.36 -12.51
C SER A 157 14.41 -2.13 -11.99
N PRO A 158 14.60 -1.10 -12.83
CA PRO A 158 15.14 0.17 -12.34
C PRO A 158 14.11 0.86 -11.42
N GLU A 159 14.62 1.77 -10.59
CA GLU A 159 13.73 2.55 -9.73
C GLU A 159 12.71 3.30 -10.56
N PRO A 160 11.48 3.48 -10.03
CA PRO A 160 10.46 4.21 -10.78
C PRO A 160 10.88 5.66 -11.02
N PRO A 161 10.43 6.26 -12.13
CA PRO A 161 10.81 7.63 -12.46
C PRO A 161 10.23 8.63 -11.46
N PRO A 162 10.82 9.83 -11.37
CA PRO A 162 10.29 10.87 -10.50
C PRO A 162 8.85 11.23 -10.86
N SER A 163 8.10 11.70 -9.84
CA SER A 163 6.74 12.14 -10.05
C SER A 163 6.71 13.31 -11.05
N PRO A 164 5.77 13.31 -12.01
CA PRO A 164 5.67 14.42 -12.95
C PRO A 164 5.30 15.76 -12.30
N VAL A 165 4.81 15.73 -11.07
CA VAL A 165 4.48 16.96 -10.34
C VAL A 165 5.73 17.65 -9.80
N ALA A 166 6.76 16.86 -9.48
CA ALA A 166 7.99 17.39 -8.88
C ALA A 166 8.67 18.50 -9.71
N PRO A 167 8.78 18.38 -11.04
CA PRO A 167 9.44 19.41 -11.83
C PRO A 167 8.77 20.77 -11.76
N ALA A 168 7.47 20.81 -11.60
CA ALA A 168 6.76 22.08 -11.52
C ALA A 168 7.17 22.88 -10.30
N SER A 169 7.53 22.21 -9.23
CA SER A 169 7.96 22.86 -8.02
C SER A 169 9.42 23.31 -8.07
N ALA A 170 10.17 22.78 -9.00
CA ALA A 170 11.58 23.12 -9.15
C ALA A 170 11.81 24.46 -9.87
N SER A 171 10.80 24.96 -10.51
CA SER A 171 10.91 26.20 -11.28
C SER A 171 10.98 27.44 -10.40
#